data_983cbe1cf246ab47c6c0a4c548510f1e
#
_entry.id   983cbe1cf246ab47c6c0a4c548510f1e
#
_cell.length_a   1.000
_cell.length_b   1.000
_cell.length_c   1.000
_cell.angle_alpha   90.00
_cell.angle_beta   90.00
_cell.angle_gamma   90.00
#
_symmetry.space_group_name_H-M   'P 1'
#
loop_
_entity.id
_entity.type
_entity.pdbx_description
1 polymer ?
#
loop_
_entity_poly.entity_id
_entity_poly.type
_entity_poly.pdbx_seq_one_letter_code
_entity_poly.pdbx_strand_id
1 'polypeptide(L)'
;MAHNPRNNTGGTIDGLTTVSTFAGAFAAQAGPFTGDVFPFVMLGNHPAAGGTTTFTTNISEVSLTLLNADGTVLTTVPFAPFETLTLNSPNFQDAMYSSSPSPTQFADAVQRAEFFHTLQPGQPWHTRLSPLVVNRVNITVPRFVNIRLGNGQIIQARSYFIGTAADGSTFVLMLDLLFNFFFSNEVVNEINLGNFQTDALNLAAFPNTFLFSLNVNSPNTPGGCCVLGFHTYFFDPTVVPQPRWLSLFASWISPGLFGAGFQDVLALSHEISETFDNPLLFNPAPDWQFPGQPPNSTVCQNNLESGDPVEVLPNAAFPVTLRVRDKPFTYHPQNEALLQWFEMGATSNAIGGAFSYPNTAVLPHSAVPCPQ
;
A
#
# COMPACT_ATOMS: atom_id res chain seq x y z
N MET A 1 24.30 -10.44 -0.45
CA MET A 1 24.81 -10.80 -1.80
C MET A 1 24.48 -9.63 -2.70
N ALA A 2 25.46 -8.95 -3.27
CA ALA A 2 25.23 -7.81 -4.16
C ALA A 2 24.55 -8.31 -5.43
N HIS A 3 23.26 -8.01 -5.62
CA HIS A 3 22.60 -8.16 -6.90
C HIS A 3 23.15 -7.08 -7.84
N ASN A 4 23.83 -7.52 -8.89
CA ASN A 4 24.30 -6.65 -9.96
C ASN A 4 23.06 -6.09 -10.67
N PRO A 5 22.77 -4.77 -10.63
CA PRO A 5 21.60 -4.23 -11.31
C PRO A 5 21.80 -4.40 -12.81
N ARG A 6 21.01 -5.25 -13.43
CA ARG A 6 20.95 -5.30 -14.89
C ARG A 6 20.36 -3.98 -15.37
N ASN A 7 21.03 -3.31 -16.28
CA ASN A 7 20.56 -2.11 -16.95
C ASN A 7 19.25 -2.43 -17.69
N ASN A 8 18.13 -2.29 -17.02
CA ASN A 8 16.82 -2.45 -17.64
C ASN A 8 16.29 -1.06 -18.00
N THR A 9 16.56 -0.63 -19.22
CA THR A 9 16.03 0.62 -19.79
C THR A 9 14.58 0.41 -20.23
N GLY A 10 13.63 0.43 -19.30
CA GLY A 10 12.21 0.30 -19.60
C GLY A 10 11.86 -1.08 -20.14
N GLY A 11 11.60 -2.03 -19.28
CA GLY A 11 11.21 -3.39 -19.60
C GLY A 11 10.59 -4.06 -18.39
N THR A 12 10.02 -5.23 -18.59
CA THR A 12 9.52 -6.08 -17.52
C THR A 12 10.66 -6.57 -16.63
N ILE A 13 10.43 -6.69 -15.32
CA ILE A 13 11.39 -7.26 -14.37
C ILE A 13 11.69 -8.70 -14.79
N ASP A 14 12.89 -8.96 -15.31
CA ASP A 14 13.40 -10.29 -15.70
C ASP A 14 12.39 -11.21 -16.44
N GLY A 15 11.37 -10.64 -17.12
CA GLY A 15 10.28 -11.43 -17.73
C GLY A 15 9.33 -12.09 -16.72
N LEU A 16 9.42 -11.75 -15.44
CA LEU A 16 8.60 -12.33 -14.38
C LEU A 16 7.23 -11.65 -14.22
N THR A 17 7.09 -10.46 -14.76
CA THR A 17 5.82 -9.71 -14.85
C THR A 17 5.75 -8.97 -16.18
N THR A 18 4.56 -8.63 -16.63
CA THR A 18 4.36 -7.86 -17.84
C THR A 18 4.18 -6.37 -17.59
N VAL A 19 4.11 -5.91 -16.33
CA VAL A 19 4.09 -4.49 -16.00
C VAL A 19 5.41 -3.81 -16.37
N SER A 20 5.32 -2.59 -16.92
CA SER A 20 6.50 -1.78 -17.20
C SER A 20 7.19 -1.36 -15.91
N THR A 21 8.50 -1.52 -15.87
CA THR A 21 9.34 -1.15 -14.73
C THR A 21 10.62 -0.46 -15.20
N PHE A 22 11.23 0.29 -14.30
CA PHE A 22 12.57 0.83 -14.50
C PHE A 22 13.46 0.52 -13.29
N ALA A 23 14.75 0.38 -13.53
CA ALA A 23 15.74 0.15 -12.50
C ALA A 23 16.54 1.42 -12.23
N GLY A 24 16.95 1.57 -10.99
CA GLY A 24 17.85 2.62 -10.52
C GLY A 24 18.62 2.17 -9.28
N ALA A 25 19.32 3.09 -8.67
CA ALA A 25 19.98 2.88 -7.40
C ALA A 25 20.22 4.22 -6.72
N PHE A 26 20.23 4.21 -5.39
CA PHE A 26 20.70 5.34 -4.58
C PHE A 26 21.83 4.90 -3.67
N ALA A 27 22.62 5.87 -3.19
CA ALA A 27 23.67 5.61 -2.22
C ALA A 27 23.32 6.23 -0.86
N ALA A 28 23.50 5.47 0.22
CA ALA A 28 23.35 6.01 1.56
C ALA A 28 24.38 7.11 1.81
N GLN A 29 23.92 8.26 2.30
CA GLN A 29 24.77 9.44 2.49
C GLN A 29 25.25 9.62 3.93
N ALA A 30 24.66 8.91 4.89
CA ALA A 30 25.03 8.98 6.29
C ALA A 30 24.86 7.62 6.99
N GLY A 31 25.31 7.55 8.24
CA GLY A 31 25.20 6.39 9.08
C GLY A 31 26.19 5.27 8.74
N PRO A 32 25.97 4.06 9.24
CA PRO A 32 26.88 2.91 9.05
C PRO A 32 26.94 2.43 7.61
N PHE A 33 25.98 2.80 6.77
CA PHE A 33 25.87 2.40 5.35
C PHE A 33 26.42 3.46 4.39
N THR A 34 27.11 4.49 4.88
CA THR A 34 27.61 5.60 4.04
C THR A 34 28.40 5.08 2.84
N GLY A 35 27.93 5.36 1.63
CA GLY A 35 28.53 4.95 0.37
C GLY A 35 28.05 3.60 -0.15
N ASP A 36 27.30 2.81 0.63
CA ASP A 36 26.66 1.61 0.13
C ASP A 36 25.57 1.96 -0.87
N VAL A 37 25.45 1.14 -1.92
CA VAL A 37 24.51 1.36 -3.02
C VAL A 37 23.35 0.37 -2.93
N PHE A 38 22.15 0.92 -2.95
CA PHE A 38 20.89 0.21 -2.83
C PHE A 38 20.16 0.26 -4.18
N PRO A 39 20.10 -0.86 -4.92
CA PRO A 39 19.40 -0.94 -6.19
C PRO A 39 17.88 -1.02 -5.95
N PHE A 40 17.11 -0.42 -6.86
CA PHE A 40 15.66 -0.54 -6.86
C PHE A 40 15.10 -0.83 -8.24
N VAL A 41 13.90 -1.36 -8.27
CA VAL A 41 13.05 -1.50 -9.46
C VAL A 41 11.68 -0.94 -9.13
N MET A 42 11.23 0.07 -9.87
CA MET A 42 9.97 0.77 -9.65
C MET A 42 9.04 0.62 -10.85
N LEU A 43 7.75 0.85 -10.64
CA LEU A 43 6.76 0.82 -11.72
C LEU A 43 6.87 2.06 -12.62
N GLY A 44 6.60 1.88 -13.92
CA GLY A 44 6.59 2.93 -14.92
C GLY A 44 7.77 2.88 -15.88
N ASN A 45 7.94 3.97 -16.63
CA ASN A 45 9.10 4.18 -17.49
C ASN A 45 10.23 4.86 -16.70
N HIS A 46 11.46 4.69 -17.15
CA HIS A 46 12.59 5.43 -16.57
C HIS A 46 12.38 6.95 -16.71
N PRO A 47 12.59 7.77 -15.66
CA PRO A 47 12.36 9.21 -15.71
C PRO A 47 13.04 9.92 -16.89
N ALA A 48 14.27 9.54 -17.22
CA ALA A 48 15.00 10.13 -18.35
C ALA A 48 14.40 9.78 -19.73
N ALA A 49 13.61 8.71 -19.84
CA ALA A 49 12.93 8.33 -21.08
C ALA A 49 11.66 9.15 -21.31
N GLY A 50 11.07 9.69 -20.24
CA GLY A 50 9.80 10.42 -20.32
C GLY A 50 8.61 9.53 -20.70
N GLY A 51 7.53 10.16 -21.15
CA GLY A 51 6.30 9.49 -21.58
C GLY A 51 5.37 9.12 -20.43
N THR A 52 4.19 8.63 -20.76
CA THR A 52 3.18 8.19 -19.80
C THR A 52 3.03 6.69 -19.87
N THR A 53 3.17 6.02 -18.74
CA THR A 53 2.78 4.63 -18.56
C THR A 53 1.43 4.59 -17.84
N THR A 54 0.48 3.81 -18.34
CA THR A 54 -0.81 3.61 -17.69
C THR A 54 -1.03 2.13 -17.43
N PHE A 55 -1.29 1.79 -16.18
CA PHE A 55 -1.65 0.45 -15.75
C PHE A 55 -3.16 0.37 -15.50
N THR A 56 -3.78 -0.72 -15.91
CA THR A 56 -5.11 -1.06 -15.41
C THR A 56 -5.00 -1.42 -13.92
N THR A 57 -5.92 -0.92 -13.10
CA THR A 57 -6.12 -1.42 -11.75
C THR A 57 -7.38 -2.26 -11.74
N ASN A 58 -7.21 -3.59 -11.77
CA ASN A 58 -8.31 -4.54 -11.67
C ASN A 58 -8.79 -4.61 -10.23
N ILE A 59 -10.05 -4.29 -9.98
CA ILE A 59 -10.62 -4.19 -8.63
C ILE A 59 -11.66 -5.29 -8.42
N SER A 60 -11.40 -6.19 -7.46
CA SER A 60 -12.41 -7.06 -6.86
C SER A 60 -12.95 -6.35 -5.61
N GLU A 61 -14.25 -6.02 -5.64
CA GLU A 61 -14.94 -5.39 -4.51
C GLU A 61 -15.48 -6.47 -3.58
N VAL A 62 -14.92 -6.52 -2.37
CA VAL A 62 -15.25 -7.56 -1.39
C VAL A 62 -16.27 -7.04 -0.40
N SER A 63 -17.38 -7.75 -0.26
CA SER A 63 -18.35 -7.58 0.83
C SER A 63 -18.20 -8.74 1.82
N LEU A 64 -18.59 -8.53 3.08
CA LEU A 64 -18.50 -9.54 4.12
C LEU A 64 -19.87 -9.93 4.64
N THR A 65 -20.16 -11.23 4.74
CA THR A 65 -21.29 -11.79 5.51
C THR A 65 -20.76 -12.43 6.78
N LEU A 66 -21.04 -11.83 7.92
CA LEU A 66 -20.58 -12.29 9.23
C LEU A 66 -21.60 -13.23 9.86
N LEU A 67 -21.15 -14.38 10.36
CA LEU A 67 -22.03 -15.40 10.97
C LEU A 67 -21.96 -15.37 12.49
N ASN A 68 -23.07 -15.66 13.14
CA ASN A 68 -23.14 -16.02 14.55
C ASN A 68 -22.48 -17.39 14.83
N ALA A 69 -22.35 -17.75 16.10
CA ALA A 69 -21.81 -19.05 16.51
C ALA A 69 -22.65 -20.25 16.05
N ASP A 70 -23.94 -20.04 15.84
CA ASP A 70 -24.90 -21.06 15.36
C ASP A 70 -24.96 -21.14 13.81
N GLY A 71 -24.14 -20.33 13.11
CA GLY A 71 -24.09 -20.27 11.65
C GLY A 71 -25.14 -19.37 11.00
N THR A 72 -26.02 -18.73 11.76
CA THR A 72 -26.96 -17.74 11.24
C THR A 72 -26.24 -16.44 10.88
N VAL A 73 -26.77 -15.67 9.92
CA VAL A 73 -26.21 -14.36 9.54
C VAL A 73 -26.38 -13.36 10.68
N LEU A 74 -25.26 -12.79 11.13
CA LEU A 74 -25.26 -11.67 12.07
C LEU A 74 -25.49 -10.34 11.34
N THR A 75 -24.71 -10.06 10.31
CA THR A 75 -24.79 -8.85 9.49
C THR A 75 -24.02 -9.03 8.19
N THR A 76 -24.28 -8.13 7.24
CA THR A 76 -23.49 -7.99 6.01
C THR A 76 -22.85 -6.61 5.99
N VAL A 77 -21.58 -6.53 5.61
CA VAL A 77 -20.81 -5.30 5.45
C VAL A 77 -20.48 -5.13 3.96
N PRO A 78 -21.28 -4.37 3.20
CA PRO A 78 -21.13 -4.24 1.76
C PRO A 78 -20.03 -3.23 1.39
N PHE A 79 -19.33 -3.47 0.27
CA PHE A 79 -18.41 -2.47 -0.32
C PHE A 79 -19.14 -1.41 -1.16
N ALA A 80 -20.29 -1.75 -1.73
CA ALA A 80 -21.03 -0.89 -2.66
C ALA A 80 -21.22 0.58 -2.23
N PRO A 81 -21.41 0.95 -0.94
CA PRO A 81 -21.47 2.35 -0.54
C PRO A 81 -20.21 3.16 -0.83
N PHE A 82 -19.05 2.49 -0.91
CA PHE A 82 -17.74 3.11 -1.07
C PHE A 82 -17.22 3.08 -2.51
N GLU A 83 -17.79 2.26 -3.39
CA GLU A 83 -17.37 2.07 -4.78
C GLU A 83 -17.17 3.41 -5.52
N THR A 84 -18.22 4.23 -5.59
CA THR A 84 -18.14 5.51 -6.30
C THR A 84 -17.05 6.43 -5.72
N LEU A 85 -16.90 6.47 -4.40
CA LEU A 85 -15.90 7.30 -3.75
C LEU A 85 -14.49 6.76 -4.04
N THR A 86 -14.29 5.45 -3.97
CA THR A 86 -13.01 4.82 -4.28
C THR A 86 -12.57 5.11 -5.72
N LEU A 87 -13.45 4.90 -6.70
CA LEU A 87 -13.13 5.10 -8.13
C LEU A 87 -12.92 6.57 -8.52
N ASN A 88 -13.47 7.51 -7.75
CA ASN A 88 -13.28 8.95 -7.96
C ASN A 88 -12.29 9.58 -6.99
N SER A 89 -11.48 8.74 -6.32
CA SER A 89 -10.45 9.21 -5.40
C SER A 89 -9.21 9.74 -6.13
N PRO A 90 -8.34 10.49 -5.45
CA PRO A 90 -7.09 11.00 -6.03
C PRO A 90 -6.12 9.90 -6.47
N ASN A 91 -6.31 8.66 -6.06
CA ASN A 91 -5.55 7.52 -6.59
C ASN A 91 -5.83 7.27 -8.08
N PHE A 92 -7.03 7.62 -8.56
CA PHE A 92 -7.47 7.38 -9.93
C PHE A 92 -7.89 8.65 -10.69
N GLN A 93 -8.03 9.78 -10.01
CA GLN A 93 -8.41 11.06 -10.60
C GLN A 93 -7.31 12.09 -10.39
N ASP A 94 -7.21 13.01 -11.34
CA ASP A 94 -6.23 14.09 -11.26
C ASP A 94 -6.61 15.10 -10.18
N ALA A 95 -5.65 15.45 -9.33
CA ALA A 95 -5.76 16.47 -8.32
C ALA A 95 -4.54 17.38 -8.32
N MET A 96 -4.70 18.59 -7.76
CA MET A 96 -3.58 19.50 -7.55
C MET A 96 -2.93 19.22 -6.21
N TYR A 97 -1.61 19.10 -6.23
CA TYR A 97 -0.79 18.98 -5.02
C TYR A 97 0.13 20.19 -4.90
N SER A 98 0.56 20.49 -3.67
CA SER A 98 1.53 21.56 -3.44
C SER A 98 2.79 21.30 -4.26
N SER A 99 3.24 22.31 -5.01
CA SER A 99 4.43 22.23 -5.88
C SER A 99 4.30 21.33 -7.11
N SER A 100 3.15 20.75 -7.40
CA SER A 100 2.92 20.08 -8.68
C SER A 100 2.61 21.12 -9.77
N PRO A 101 3.28 21.07 -10.92
CA PRO A 101 3.03 22.05 -12.00
C PRO A 101 1.69 21.84 -12.71
N SER A 102 1.09 20.66 -12.57
CA SER A 102 -0.19 20.29 -13.20
C SER A 102 -0.91 19.24 -12.36
N PRO A 103 -2.26 19.13 -12.50
CA PRO A 103 -3.00 18.07 -11.85
C PRO A 103 -2.52 16.68 -12.29
N THR A 104 -2.44 15.75 -11.34
CA THR A 104 -2.14 14.35 -11.62
C THR A 104 -2.69 13.42 -10.53
N GLN A 105 -2.54 12.10 -10.67
CA GLN A 105 -2.92 11.13 -9.64
C GLN A 105 -1.92 11.14 -8.47
N PHE A 106 -2.38 10.67 -7.30
CA PHE A 106 -1.61 10.80 -6.06
C PHE A 106 -0.24 10.13 -6.13
N ALA A 107 -0.17 8.82 -6.41
CA ALA A 107 1.10 8.09 -6.46
C ALA A 107 2.02 8.59 -7.59
N ASP A 108 1.47 9.04 -8.73
CA ASP A 108 2.24 9.70 -9.77
C ASP A 108 2.87 11.01 -9.27
N ALA A 109 2.13 11.78 -8.47
CA ALA A 109 2.67 13.01 -7.88
C ALA A 109 3.81 12.72 -6.89
N VAL A 110 3.69 11.67 -6.08
CA VAL A 110 4.76 11.21 -5.16
C VAL A 110 5.99 10.79 -5.95
N GLN A 111 5.85 9.87 -6.91
CA GLN A 111 6.96 9.37 -7.72
C GLN A 111 7.65 10.50 -8.51
N ARG A 112 6.89 11.47 -9.03
CA ARG A 112 7.45 12.66 -9.68
C ARG A 112 8.21 13.56 -8.71
N ALA A 113 7.83 13.63 -7.44
CA ALA A 113 8.56 14.37 -6.43
C ALA A 113 9.91 13.72 -6.10
N GLU A 114 9.97 12.38 -6.06
CA GLU A 114 11.21 11.63 -5.87
C GLU A 114 12.24 11.90 -6.96
N PHE A 115 11.78 11.94 -8.22
CA PHE A 115 12.63 12.13 -9.39
C PHE A 115 12.65 13.57 -9.90
N PHE A 116 12.25 14.55 -9.09
CA PHE A 116 12.09 15.95 -9.48
C PHE A 116 13.31 16.55 -10.21
N HIS A 117 14.52 16.30 -9.72
CA HIS A 117 15.75 16.81 -10.35
C HIS A 117 16.19 16.02 -11.59
N THR A 118 15.67 14.80 -11.77
CA THR A 118 15.93 13.99 -12.97
C THR A 118 15.04 14.41 -14.12
N LEU A 119 13.84 14.95 -13.81
CA LEU A 119 12.88 15.38 -14.80
C LEU A 119 13.28 16.72 -15.41
N GLN A 120 13.25 16.83 -16.74
CA GLN A 120 13.40 18.12 -17.40
C GLN A 120 12.12 18.96 -17.19
N PRO A 121 12.24 20.30 -17.06
CA PRO A 121 11.06 21.15 -16.97
C PRO A 121 10.07 20.91 -18.12
N GLY A 122 8.82 20.60 -17.77
CA GLY A 122 7.77 20.29 -18.74
C GLY A 122 7.85 18.91 -19.39
N GLN A 123 8.76 18.04 -18.94
CA GLN A 123 8.83 16.66 -19.44
C GLN A 123 7.56 15.88 -19.03
N PRO A 124 6.84 15.31 -20.01
CA PRO A 124 5.65 14.47 -19.72
C PRO A 124 6.12 13.09 -19.28
N TRP A 125 6.42 12.92 -18.01
CA TRP A 125 6.71 11.64 -17.41
C TRP A 125 5.67 11.35 -16.34
N HIS A 126 4.89 10.26 -16.52
CA HIS A 126 3.80 9.90 -15.64
C HIS A 126 3.68 8.40 -15.50
N THR A 127 3.35 7.95 -14.30
CA THR A 127 2.89 6.58 -14.00
C THR A 127 1.46 6.66 -13.49
N ARG A 128 0.50 6.18 -14.29
CA ARG A 128 -0.93 6.40 -14.07
C ARG A 128 -1.68 5.11 -13.91
N LEU A 129 -2.83 5.18 -13.23
CA LEU A 129 -3.73 4.07 -13.00
C LEU A 129 -5.08 4.31 -13.69
N SER A 130 -5.66 3.25 -14.25
CA SER A 130 -7.00 3.24 -14.83
C SER A 130 -7.84 2.19 -14.09
N PRO A 131 -8.77 2.56 -13.19
CA PRO A 131 -9.52 1.61 -12.39
C PRO A 131 -10.56 0.86 -13.23
N LEU A 132 -10.66 -0.44 -13.02
CA LEU A 132 -11.64 -1.33 -13.62
C LEU A 132 -12.20 -2.29 -12.57
N VAL A 133 -13.47 -2.16 -12.22
CA VAL A 133 -14.13 -3.15 -11.35
C VAL A 133 -14.37 -4.42 -12.17
N VAL A 134 -13.65 -5.48 -11.82
CA VAL A 134 -13.69 -6.78 -12.54
C VAL A 134 -14.62 -7.78 -11.88
N ASN A 135 -14.82 -7.66 -10.56
CA ASN A 135 -15.72 -8.55 -9.83
C ASN A 135 -16.29 -7.87 -8.57
N ARG A 136 -17.40 -8.43 -8.08
CA ARG A 136 -18.01 -8.13 -6.77
C ARG A 136 -18.29 -9.43 -6.05
N VAL A 137 -17.57 -9.66 -4.97
CA VAL A 137 -17.63 -10.91 -4.23
C VAL A 137 -18.17 -10.71 -2.83
N ASN A 138 -18.69 -11.78 -2.24
CA ASN A 138 -19.12 -11.78 -0.85
C ASN A 138 -18.46 -12.93 -0.11
N ILE A 139 -17.62 -12.61 0.89
CA ILE A 139 -16.94 -13.58 1.72
C ILE A 139 -17.76 -13.84 2.98
N THR A 140 -18.06 -15.10 3.24
CA THR A 140 -18.74 -15.52 4.48
C THR A 140 -17.73 -15.83 5.56
N VAL A 141 -17.81 -15.11 6.69
CA VAL A 141 -16.86 -15.22 7.80
C VAL A 141 -17.53 -15.90 8.99
N PRO A 142 -17.08 -17.08 9.40
CA PRO A 142 -17.62 -17.77 10.59
C PRO A 142 -17.24 -17.01 11.87
N ARG A 143 -18.04 -17.17 12.94
CA ARG A 143 -17.77 -16.51 14.22
C ARG A 143 -16.47 -16.94 14.87
N PHE A 144 -16.12 -18.22 14.72
CA PHE A 144 -14.93 -18.84 15.29
C PHE A 144 -14.22 -19.67 14.24
N VAL A 145 -12.91 -19.81 14.42
CA VAL A 145 -12.04 -20.66 13.61
C VAL A 145 -11.15 -21.52 14.52
N ASN A 146 -10.88 -22.75 14.12
CA ASN A 146 -9.92 -23.60 14.79
C ASN A 146 -8.53 -23.41 14.20
N ILE A 147 -7.58 -23.03 15.03
CA ILE A 147 -6.20 -22.76 14.63
C ILE A 147 -5.29 -23.81 15.25
N ARG A 148 -4.46 -24.44 14.42
CA ARG A 148 -3.41 -25.35 14.87
C ARG A 148 -2.14 -24.58 15.13
N LEU A 149 -1.67 -24.56 16.37
CA LEU A 149 -0.41 -23.95 16.76
C LEU A 149 0.80 -24.80 16.36
N GLY A 150 1.99 -24.23 16.34
CA GLY A 150 3.23 -24.91 15.99
C GLY A 150 3.58 -26.09 16.92
N ASN A 151 3.08 -26.11 18.15
CA ASN A 151 3.21 -27.23 19.10
C ASN A 151 2.16 -28.36 18.88
N GLY A 152 1.31 -28.22 17.86
CA GLY A 152 0.25 -29.17 17.52
C GLY A 152 -1.08 -28.97 18.26
N GLN A 153 -1.15 -28.11 19.25
CA GLN A 153 -2.39 -27.75 19.95
C GLN A 153 -3.38 -27.09 19.00
N ILE A 154 -4.66 -27.41 19.13
CA ILE A 154 -5.74 -26.71 18.42
C ILE A 154 -6.45 -25.81 19.42
N ILE A 155 -6.54 -24.54 19.06
CA ILE A 155 -7.31 -23.54 19.81
C ILE A 155 -8.46 -23.03 18.96
N GLN A 156 -9.59 -22.71 19.59
CA GLN A 156 -10.68 -22.00 18.93
C GLN A 156 -10.50 -20.51 19.17
N ALA A 157 -10.31 -19.76 18.09
CA ALA A 157 -10.14 -18.32 18.12
C ALA A 157 -11.36 -17.61 17.54
N ARG A 158 -11.61 -16.40 18.01
CA ARG A 158 -12.62 -15.52 17.45
C ARG A 158 -12.13 -14.96 16.12
N SER A 159 -12.93 -15.16 15.06
CA SER A 159 -12.57 -14.77 13.70
C SER A 159 -12.63 -13.28 13.48
N TYR A 160 -13.57 -12.60 14.14
CA TYR A 160 -13.80 -11.16 13.96
C TYR A 160 -14.43 -10.50 15.19
N PHE A 161 -14.24 -9.18 15.27
CA PHE A 161 -14.99 -8.26 16.15
C PHE A 161 -15.65 -7.21 15.26
N ILE A 162 -16.75 -6.64 15.71
CA ILE A 162 -17.45 -5.58 15.01
C ILE A 162 -17.67 -4.38 15.92
N GLY A 163 -17.76 -3.21 15.32
CA GLY A 163 -18.17 -1.98 15.96
C GLY A 163 -18.83 -1.05 14.93
N THR A 164 -19.09 0.18 15.35
CA THR A 164 -19.77 1.19 14.52
C THR A 164 -18.86 2.42 14.43
N ALA A 165 -18.63 2.89 13.21
CA ALA A 165 -17.92 4.13 12.92
C ALA A 165 -18.81 5.37 13.20
N ALA A 166 -18.20 6.56 13.16
CA ALA A 166 -18.91 7.82 13.44
C ALA A 166 -20.04 8.13 12.43
N ASP A 167 -19.90 7.64 11.19
CA ASP A 167 -20.89 7.76 10.12
C ASP A 167 -22.01 6.70 10.21
N GLY A 168 -21.99 5.84 11.23
CA GLY A 168 -22.94 4.74 11.43
C GLY A 168 -22.61 3.47 10.66
N SER A 169 -21.55 3.44 9.86
CA SER A 169 -21.12 2.23 9.15
C SER A 169 -20.53 1.19 10.09
N THR A 170 -20.67 -0.08 9.75
CA THR A 170 -20.06 -1.19 10.49
C THR A 170 -18.58 -1.31 10.12
N PHE A 171 -17.71 -1.48 11.12
CA PHE A 171 -16.34 -1.91 10.89
C PHE A 171 -16.10 -3.33 11.45
N VAL A 172 -15.12 -4.01 10.88
CA VAL A 172 -14.74 -5.38 11.19
C VAL A 172 -13.25 -5.42 11.56
N LEU A 173 -12.94 -5.85 12.78
CA LEU A 173 -11.59 -6.31 13.09
C LEU A 173 -11.57 -7.81 12.77
N MET A 174 -10.77 -8.23 11.80
CA MET A 174 -10.66 -9.61 11.34
C MET A 174 -9.31 -10.21 11.74
N LEU A 175 -9.33 -11.46 12.18
CA LEU A 175 -8.11 -12.20 12.50
C LEU A 175 -7.23 -12.33 11.25
N ASP A 176 -5.98 -11.88 11.32
CA ASP A 176 -5.01 -11.82 10.22
C ASP A 176 -4.79 -13.18 9.54
N LEU A 177 -4.65 -14.27 10.31
CA LEU A 177 -4.48 -15.62 9.77
C LEU A 177 -5.68 -16.07 8.92
N LEU A 178 -6.88 -15.74 9.34
CA LEU A 178 -8.10 -16.08 8.59
C LEU A 178 -8.26 -15.15 7.37
N PHE A 179 -7.96 -13.87 7.53
CA PHE A 179 -7.99 -12.91 6.43
C PHE A 179 -7.03 -13.34 5.32
N ASN A 180 -5.77 -13.66 5.65
CA ASN A 180 -4.78 -14.11 4.67
C ASN A 180 -5.24 -15.34 3.89
N PHE A 181 -5.96 -16.26 4.53
CA PHE A 181 -6.58 -17.39 3.85
C PHE A 181 -7.66 -16.93 2.85
N PHE A 182 -8.55 -16.04 3.23
CA PHE A 182 -9.60 -15.51 2.35
C PHE A 182 -9.00 -14.68 1.20
N PHE A 183 -8.08 -13.76 1.51
CA PHE A 183 -7.42 -12.95 0.52
C PHE A 183 -6.67 -13.78 -0.53
N SER A 184 -5.90 -14.78 -0.07
CA SER A 184 -5.17 -15.65 -1.00
C SER A 184 -6.11 -16.45 -1.90
N ASN A 185 -7.21 -16.98 -1.35
CA ASN A 185 -8.19 -17.69 -2.15
C ASN A 185 -8.89 -16.76 -3.15
N GLU A 186 -9.21 -15.54 -2.75
CA GLU A 186 -9.84 -14.55 -3.62
C GLU A 186 -8.90 -14.20 -4.79
N VAL A 187 -7.63 -13.85 -4.51
CA VAL A 187 -6.65 -13.53 -5.55
C VAL A 187 -6.47 -14.71 -6.51
N VAL A 188 -6.32 -15.93 -6.01
CA VAL A 188 -6.18 -17.12 -6.87
C VAL A 188 -7.44 -17.35 -7.70
N ASN A 189 -8.62 -17.13 -7.14
CA ASN A 189 -9.88 -17.24 -7.88
C ASN A 189 -9.95 -16.21 -9.00
N GLU A 190 -9.62 -14.94 -8.73
CA GLU A 190 -9.62 -13.87 -9.73
C GLU A 190 -8.57 -14.09 -10.83
N ILE A 191 -7.41 -14.66 -10.50
CA ILE A 191 -6.41 -15.10 -11.48
C ILE A 191 -6.98 -16.20 -12.37
N ASN A 192 -7.61 -17.21 -11.80
CA ASN A 192 -8.19 -18.33 -12.54
C ASN A 192 -9.35 -17.91 -13.44
N LEU A 193 -10.11 -16.89 -13.06
CA LEU A 193 -11.16 -16.27 -13.87
C LEU A 193 -10.61 -15.35 -14.98
N GLY A 194 -9.32 -15.04 -14.96
CA GLY A 194 -8.69 -14.07 -15.86
C GLY A 194 -9.01 -12.61 -15.54
N ASN A 195 -9.57 -12.33 -14.36
CA ASN A 195 -9.89 -11.00 -13.89
C ASN A 195 -8.64 -10.26 -13.38
N PHE A 196 -7.77 -10.96 -12.65
CA PHE A 196 -6.47 -10.44 -12.24
C PHE A 196 -5.40 -10.84 -13.25
N GLN A 197 -4.59 -9.85 -13.67
CA GLN A 197 -3.65 -9.99 -14.78
C GLN A 197 -2.24 -9.58 -14.38
N THR A 198 -1.25 -10.10 -15.10
CA THR A 198 0.17 -9.84 -14.84
C THR A 198 0.64 -8.47 -15.32
N ASP A 199 -0.11 -7.79 -16.18
CA ASP A 199 0.17 -6.44 -16.71
C ASP A 199 -0.63 -5.34 -16.02
N ALA A 200 -1.22 -5.64 -14.87
CA ALA A 200 -2.07 -4.76 -14.09
C ALA A 200 -1.69 -4.74 -12.61
N LEU A 201 -2.15 -3.72 -11.90
CA LEU A 201 -2.31 -3.78 -10.45
C LEU A 201 -3.63 -4.47 -10.12
N ASN A 202 -3.62 -5.40 -9.18
CA ASN A 202 -4.80 -6.17 -8.82
C ASN A 202 -5.16 -5.87 -7.36
N LEU A 203 -6.31 -5.25 -7.16
CA LEU A 203 -6.78 -4.75 -5.87
C LEU A 203 -7.98 -5.58 -5.37
N ALA A 204 -7.87 -6.14 -4.18
CA ALA A 204 -9.02 -6.57 -3.40
C ALA A 204 -9.39 -5.45 -2.42
N ALA A 205 -10.50 -4.77 -2.70
CA ALA A 205 -10.97 -3.63 -1.92
C ALA A 205 -12.01 -4.09 -0.89
N PHE A 206 -11.77 -3.79 0.39
CA PHE A 206 -12.61 -4.21 1.51
C PHE A 206 -13.29 -3.02 2.20
N PRO A 207 -14.49 -3.21 2.76
CA PRO A 207 -15.18 -2.18 3.53
C PRO A 207 -14.75 -2.22 4.99
N ASN A 208 -14.19 -1.16 5.54
CA ASN A 208 -13.94 -1.03 7.00
C ASN A 208 -13.41 -2.30 7.68
N THR A 209 -12.45 -2.96 7.01
CA THR A 209 -11.91 -4.25 7.46
C THR A 209 -10.46 -4.06 7.88
N PHE A 210 -10.16 -4.32 9.15
CA PHE A 210 -8.85 -4.10 9.75
C PHE A 210 -8.37 -5.39 10.40
N LEU A 211 -7.06 -5.68 10.31
CA LEU A 211 -6.55 -6.96 10.74
C LEU A 211 -5.95 -6.87 12.13
N PHE A 212 -6.21 -7.88 12.96
CA PHE A 212 -5.58 -8.04 14.26
C PHE A 212 -4.84 -9.36 14.36
N SER A 213 -3.74 -9.38 15.09
CA SER A 213 -2.96 -10.60 15.32
C SER A 213 -3.60 -11.51 16.37
N LEU A 214 -3.34 -12.83 16.26
CA LEU A 214 -3.81 -13.82 17.22
C LEU A 214 -3.18 -13.60 18.60
N ASN A 215 -4.02 -13.45 19.64
CA ASN A 215 -3.57 -13.55 21.02
C ASN A 215 -3.70 -15.02 21.48
N VAL A 216 -2.59 -15.76 21.48
CA VAL A 216 -2.60 -17.21 21.81
C VAL A 216 -3.02 -17.49 23.25
N ASN A 217 -2.81 -16.55 24.17
CA ASN A 217 -3.18 -16.67 25.58
C ASN A 217 -4.64 -16.30 25.85
N SER A 218 -5.24 -15.54 24.94
CA SER A 218 -6.64 -15.10 25.01
C SER A 218 -7.25 -15.06 23.61
N PRO A 219 -7.54 -16.22 22.98
CA PRO A 219 -7.89 -16.30 21.56
C PRO A 219 -9.23 -15.63 21.21
N ASN A 220 -9.98 -15.18 22.19
CA ASN A 220 -11.23 -14.43 22.03
C ASN A 220 -11.06 -12.92 22.24
N THR A 221 -9.83 -12.42 22.37
CA THR A 221 -9.48 -10.99 22.42
C THR A 221 -8.48 -10.67 21.31
N PRO A 222 -8.54 -9.46 20.72
CA PRO A 222 -7.53 -9.06 19.74
C PRO A 222 -6.14 -9.04 20.38
N GLY A 223 -5.13 -9.44 19.61
CA GLY A 223 -3.72 -9.17 19.89
C GLY A 223 -3.34 -7.76 19.41
N GLY A 224 -2.22 -7.64 18.69
CA GLY A 224 -1.84 -6.37 18.04
C GLY A 224 -2.84 -5.97 16.97
N CYS A 225 -3.12 -4.67 16.85
CA CYS A 225 -4.00 -4.06 15.85
C CYS A 225 -3.37 -2.74 15.38
N CYS A 226 -3.52 -2.31 14.14
CA CYS A 226 -4.28 -2.89 13.05
C CYS A 226 -3.48 -2.79 11.75
N VAL A 227 -3.56 -3.79 10.87
CA VAL A 227 -3.15 -3.68 9.47
C VAL A 227 -4.37 -3.24 8.67
N LEU A 228 -4.23 -2.18 7.88
CA LEU A 228 -5.30 -1.53 7.13
C LEU A 228 -5.22 -1.83 5.63
N GLY A 229 -4.05 -2.19 5.16
CA GLY A 229 -3.70 -2.59 3.80
C GLY A 229 -2.41 -3.38 3.80
N PHE A 230 -2.06 -3.95 2.68
CA PHE A 230 -0.72 -4.42 2.33
C PHE A 230 -0.64 -4.67 0.82
N HIS A 231 0.55 -4.51 0.26
CA HIS A 231 0.85 -4.94 -1.09
C HIS A 231 1.68 -6.23 -1.07
N THR A 232 1.57 -7.01 -2.14
CA THR A 232 2.26 -8.29 -2.30
C THR A 232 2.26 -8.70 -3.77
N TYR A 233 2.81 -9.88 -4.07
CA TYR A 233 2.65 -10.49 -5.39
C TYR A 233 2.36 -11.98 -5.25
N PHE A 234 1.58 -12.50 -6.19
CA PHE A 234 1.37 -13.92 -6.39
C PHE A 234 2.19 -14.41 -7.58
N PHE A 235 2.55 -15.67 -7.61
CA PHE A 235 3.29 -16.26 -8.72
C PHE A 235 2.89 -17.72 -8.94
N ASP A 236 3.03 -18.20 -10.18
CA ASP A 236 2.87 -19.61 -10.50
C ASP A 236 4.25 -20.29 -10.60
N PRO A 237 4.61 -21.15 -9.63
CA PRO A 237 5.90 -21.82 -9.63
C PRO A 237 6.04 -22.89 -10.70
N THR A 238 4.95 -23.27 -11.38
CA THR A 238 4.94 -24.35 -12.39
C THR A 238 5.24 -23.85 -13.79
N VAL A 239 5.22 -22.52 -14.03
CA VAL A 239 5.48 -21.87 -15.31
C VAL A 239 6.85 -21.20 -15.31
N VAL A 240 7.58 -21.28 -16.41
CA VAL A 240 8.89 -20.62 -16.58
C VAL A 240 8.89 -19.78 -17.86
N PRO A 241 9.20 -18.46 -17.80
CA PRO A 241 9.44 -17.67 -16.59
C PRO A 241 8.17 -17.58 -15.72
N GLN A 242 8.35 -17.48 -14.41
CA GLN A 242 7.23 -17.41 -13.48
C GLN A 242 6.43 -16.11 -13.66
N PRO A 243 5.15 -16.17 -14.06
CA PRO A 243 4.30 -14.98 -14.11
C PRO A 243 4.08 -14.46 -12.68
N ARG A 244 3.97 -13.14 -12.54
CA ARG A 244 3.71 -12.48 -11.27
C ARG A 244 2.52 -11.55 -11.38
N TRP A 245 1.64 -11.62 -10.38
CA TRP A 245 0.47 -10.75 -10.24
C TRP A 245 0.71 -9.84 -9.05
N LEU A 246 0.94 -8.55 -9.32
CA LEU A 246 1.00 -7.54 -8.25
C LEU A 246 -0.38 -7.42 -7.64
N SER A 247 -0.49 -7.61 -6.34
CA SER A 247 -1.77 -7.72 -5.65
C SER A 247 -1.78 -6.89 -4.38
N LEU A 248 -2.86 -6.14 -4.16
CA LEU A 248 -3.03 -5.25 -3.03
C LEU A 248 -4.30 -5.64 -2.26
N PHE A 249 -4.24 -5.55 -0.96
CA PHE A 249 -5.37 -5.40 -0.06
C PHE A 249 -5.41 -3.97 0.43
N ALA A 250 -6.56 -3.32 0.35
CA ALA A 250 -6.77 -2.04 1.02
C ALA A 250 -8.19 -1.95 1.56
N SER A 251 -8.30 -1.45 2.78
CA SER A 251 -9.60 -1.19 3.40
C SER A 251 -10.02 0.25 3.16
N TRP A 252 -11.28 0.46 2.75
CA TRP A 252 -11.93 1.74 2.99
C TRP A 252 -12.03 1.97 4.50
N ILE A 253 -11.78 3.20 4.95
CA ILE A 253 -11.78 3.56 6.37
C ILE A 253 -12.85 4.63 6.61
N SER A 254 -13.93 4.29 7.30
CA SER A 254 -14.92 5.27 7.68
C SER A 254 -14.41 6.24 8.75
N PRO A 255 -14.89 7.49 8.76
CA PRO A 255 -14.38 8.52 9.66
C PRO A 255 -14.56 8.19 11.14
N GLY A 256 -13.61 8.63 11.98
CA GLY A 256 -13.68 8.52 13.44
C GLY A 256 -13.26 7.17 14.02
N LEU A 257 -12.76 6.24 13.22
CA LEU A 257 -12.25 4.93 13.70
C LEU A 257 -10.83 5.03 14.25
N PHE A 258 -10.01 5.84 13.61
CA PHE A 258 -8.63 6.13 13.99
C PHE A 258 -8.47 7.63 14.22
N GLY A 259 -7.28 8.12 14.42
CA GLY A 259 -7.03 9.56 14.60
C GLY A 259 -7.49 10.43 13.42
N ALA A 260 -7.46 11.74 13.59
CA ALA A 260 -7.86 12.68 12.55
C ALA A 260 -7.08 12.48 11.26
N GLY A 261 -7.80 12.36 10.13
CA GLY A 261 -7.22 12.12 8.80
C GLY A 261 -7.05 10.65 8.43
N PHE A 262 -7.06 9.71 9.38
CA PHE A 262 -7.03 8.28 9.10
C PHE A 262 -8.42 7.81 8.65
N GLN A 263 -8.73 8.05 7.39
CA GLN A 263 -10.04 7.71 6.84
C GLN A 263 -10.00 7.57 5.31
N ASP A 264 -11.11 7.12 4.76
CA ASP A 264 -11.39 6.90 3.33
C ASP A 264 -10.29 6.11 2.60
N VAL A 265 -9.50 6.72 1.75
CA VAL A 265 -8.52 6.06 0.88
C VAL A 265 -7.10 6.08 1.43
N LEU A 266 -6.88 6.37 2.71
CA LEU A 266 -5.55 6.44 3.29
C LEU A 266 -4.77 5.15 3.05
N ALA A 267 -5.31 3.99 3.44
CA ALA A 267 -4.67 2.70 3.22
C ALA A 267 -4.45 2.41 1.72
N LEU A 268 -5.43 2.75 0.86
CA LEU A 268 -5.29 2.52 -0.58
C LEU A 268 -4.17 3.36 -1.20
N SER A 269 -4.01 4.62 -0.79
CA SER A 269 -2.93 5.48 -1.30
C SER A 269 -1.56 5.01 -0.85
N HIS A 270 -1.43 4.56 0.39
CA HIS A 270 -0.24 3.96 0.96
C HIS A 270 0.20 2.75 0.11
N GLU A 271 -0.65 1.75 -0.03
CA GLU A 271 -0.32 0.51 -0.74
C GLU A 271 -0.03 0.72 -2.24
N ILE A 272 -0.71 1.67 -2.88
CA ILE A 272 -0.43 2.00 -4.27
C ILE A 272 0.95 2.66 -4.40
N SER A 273 1.30 3.60 -3.53
CA SER A 273 2.61 4.27 -3.56
C SER A 273 3.75 3.28 -3.31
N GLU A 274 3.61 2.43 -2.30
CA GLU A 274 4.59 1.37 -2.04
C GLU A 274 4.70 0.36 -3.18
N THR A 275 3.58 0.00 -3.83
CA THR A 275 3.64 -0.84 -5.03
C THR A 275 4.39 -0.15 -6.18
N PHE A 276 4.31 1.19 -6.30
CA PHE A 276 5.09 1.92 -7.30
C PHE A 276 6.58 1.86 -6.99
N ASP A 277 6.96 1.95 -5.74
CA ASP A 277 8.35 2.04 -5.30
C ASP A 277 9.00 0.68 -5.02
N ASN A 278 8.20 -0.32 -4.61
CA ASN A 278 8.68 -1.66 -4.25
C ASN A 278 7.74 -2.78 -4.73
N PRO A 279 7.47 -2.91 -6.03
CA PRO A 279 6.40 -3.77 -6.58
C PRO A 279 6.54 -5.26 -6.24
N LEU A 280 7.72 -5.73 -5.88
CA LEU A 280 7.99 -7.13 -5.56
C LEU A 280 8.59 -7.32 -4.17
N LEU A 281 8.54 -6.34 -3.28
CA LEU A 281 9.04 -6.40 -1.91
C LEU A 281 10.57 -6.68 -1.81
N PHE A 282 11.33 -6.38 -2.87
CA PHE A 282 12.76 -6.70 -2.95
C PHE A 282 13.68 -5.49 -3.03
N ASN A 283 13.15 -4.28 -3.04
CA ASN A 283 13.97 -3.08 -3.07
C ASN A 283 14.57 -2.83 -1.69
N PRO A 284 15.90 -3.04 -1.52
CA PRO A 284 16.54 -2.83 -0.24
C PRO A 284 16.69 -1.34 0.05
N ALA A 285 16.69 -1.01 1.34
CA ALA A 285 17.10 0.28 1.88
C ALA A 285 18.10 0.07 3.02
N PRO A 286 18.89 1.09 3.41
CA PRO A 286 19.63 1.03 4.66
C PRO A 286 18.70 0.71 5.83
N ASP A 287 19.18 -0.02 6.83
CA ASP A 287 18.37 -0.29 8.02
C ASP A 287 17.93 1.02 8.67
N TRP A 288 16.61 1.25 8.78
CA TRP A 288 16.03 2.48 9.26
C TRP A 288 15.04 2.25 10.41
N GLN A 289 14.93 3.25 11.28
CA GLN A 289 13.98 3.27 12.39
C GLN A 289 12.70 4.01 12.01
N PHE A 290 11.57 3.55 12.52
CA PHE A 290 10.32 4.30 12.44
C PHE A 290 10.46 5.68 13.13
N PRO A 291 10.06 6.77 12.49
CA PRO A 291 10.05 8.08 13.12
C PRO A 291 9.23 8.09 14.42
N GLY A 292 9.74 8.78 15.44
CA GLY A 292 9.08 8.84 16.74
C GLY A 292 9.29 7.63 17.67
N GLN A 293 10.00 6.61 17.22
CA GLN A 293 10.41 5.50 18.10
C GLN A 293 11.41 5.96 19.18
N PRO A 294 11.38 5.36 20.37
CA PRO A 294 12.40 5.60 21.37
C PRO A 294 13.82 5.30 20.82
N PRO A 295 14.85 6.06 21.24
CA PRO A 295 16.21 5.89 20.73
C PRO A 295 16.80 4.47 20.87
N ASN A 296 16.22 3.64 21.76
CA ASN A 296 16.64 2.26 22.00
C ASN A 296 15.68 1.24 21.35
N SER A 297 14.80 1.67 20.45
CA SER A 297 13.93 0.75 19.74
C SER A 297 14.77 -0.20 18.88
N THR A 298 14.42 -1.49 18.92
CA THR A 298 14.99 -2.52 18.04
C THR A 298 14.10 -2.80 16.84
N VAL A 299 13.02 -2.03 16.68
CA VAL A 299 12.13 -2.17 15.52
C VAL A 299 12.74 -1.42 14.36
N CYS A 300 13.25 -2.19 13.40
CA CYS A 300 13.94 -1.69 12.22
C CYS A 300 13.36 -2.34 10.97
N GLN A 301 13.39 -1.58 9.88
CA GLN A 301 13.12 -2.09 8.53
C GLN A 301 14.34 -1.85 7.64
N ASN A 302 14.42 -2.56 6.51
CA ASN A 302 15.52 -2.48 5.54
C ASN A 302 15.05 -2.58 4.08
N ASN A 303 13.79 -2.31 3.85
CA ASN A 303 13.17 -2.25 2.53
C ASN A 303 12.60 -0.87 2.26
N LEU A 304 12.38 -0.60 0.98
CA LEU A 304 11.85 0.66 0.48
C LEU A 304 10.33 0.61 0.54
N GLU A 305 9.76 0.96 1.72
CA GLU A 305 8.33 1.07 1.97
C GLU A 305 8.01 2.53 2.24
N SER A 306 7.50 3.25 1.23
CA SER A 306 7.37 4.72 1.26
C SER A 306 6.28 5.21 2.21
N GLY A 307 5.26 4.43 2.48
CA GLY A 307 4.15 4.77 3.37
C GLY A 307 4.47 4.60 4.85
N ASP A 308 5.17 3.54 5.19
CA ASP A 308 5.47 3.11 6.56
C ASP A 308 6.09 4.19 7.47
N PRO A 309 7.09 4.99 7.01
CA PRO A 309 7.71 6.01 7.87
C PRO A 309 6.74 7.10 8.33
N VAL A 310 5.63 7.27 7.61
CA VAL A 310 4.70 8.39 7.82
C VAL A 310 3.45 7.97 8.57
N GLU A 311 3.05 6.70 8.51
CA GLU A 311 1.71 6.22 8.93
C GLU A 311 1.31 6.60 10.36
N VAL A 312 2.26 6.65 11.30
CA VAL A 312 2.00 6.95 12.72
C VAL A 312 2.27 8.41 13.09
N LEU A 313 2.67 9.24 12.13
CA LEU A 313 3.04 10.63 12.39
C LEU A 313 1.80 11.55 12.41
N PRO A 314 1.87 12.65 13.18
CA PRO A 314 0.92 13.75 13.02
C PRO A 314 0.90 14.26 11.57
N ASN A 315 -0.28 14.50 11.03
CA ASN A 315 -0.48 14.92 9.63
C ASN A 315 -0.01 13.88 8.60
N ALA A 316 -0.07 12.60 8.92
CA ALA A 316 0.15 11.53 7.96
C ALA A 316 -0.76 11.67 6.73
N ALA A 317 -2.01 12.08 6.89
CA ALA A 317 -2.93 12.30 5.79
C ALA A 317 -2.80 13.70 5.16
N PHE A 318 -2.99 13.77 3.84
CA PHE A 318 -3.04 15.00 3.06
C PHE A 318 -4.45 15.20 2.48
N PRO A 319 -5.23 16.21 2.94
CA PRO A 319 -6.60 16.38 2.47
C PRO A 319 -6.65 16.90 1.03
N VAL A 320 -7.39 16.19 0.17
CA VAL A 320 -7.60 16.53 -1.26
C VAL A 320 -9.09 16.57 -1.54
N THR A 321 -9.59 17.71 -2.04
CA THR A 321 -11.00 17.84 -2.39
C THR A 321 -11.22 17.65 -3.89
N LEU A 322 -12.03 16.67 -4.24
CA LEU A 322 -12.48 16.40 -5.61
C LEU A 322 -14.01 16.50 -5.72
N ARG A 323 -14.51 16.61 -6.95
CA ARG A 323 -15.95 16.58 -7.20
C ARG A 323 -16.39 15.16 -7.54
N VAL A 324 -17.29 14.62 -6.73
CA VAL A 324 -17.90 13.32 -6.94
C VAL A 324 -19.40 13.52 -7.16
N ARG A 325 -19.91 13.14 -8.33
CA ARG A 325 -21.33 13.40 -8.69
C ARG A 325 -21.75 14.84 -8.41
N ASP A 326 -20.94 15.80 -8.85
CA ASP A 326 -21.13 17.24 -8.68
C ASP A 326 -21.09 17.78 -7.23
N LYS A 327 -20.76 16.96 -6.25
CA LYS A 327 -20.58 17.39 -4.85
C LYS A 327 -19.10 17.35 -4.48
N PRO A 328 -18.61 18.31 -3.70
CA PRO A 328 -17.26 18.24 -3.16
C PRO A 328 -17.16 17.09 -2.14
N PHE A 329 -16.10 16.31 -2.24
CA PHE A 329 -15.72 15.31 -1.25
C PHE A 329 -14.23 15.48 -0.95
N THR A 330 -13.87 15.53 0.33
CA THR A 330 -12.47 15.64 0.75
C THR A 330 -11.95 14.24 1.10
N TYR A 331 -10.95 13.82 0.35
CA TYR A 331 -10.21 12.57 0.54
C TYR A 331 -8.97 12.81 1.41
N HIS A 332 -8.47 11.75 2.00
CA HIS A 332 -7.31 11.78 2.89
C HIS A 332 -6.27 10.73 2.47
N PRO A 333 -5.63 10.87 1.27
CA PRO A 333 -4.47 10.03 0.94
C PRO A 333 -3.36 10.26 1.96
N GLN A 334 -2.53 9.24 2.17
CA GLN A 334 -1.39 9.31 3.06
C GLN A 334 -0.23 10.07 2.42
N ASN A 335 0.46 10.90 3.18
CA ASN A 335 1.78 11.40 2.76
C ASN A 335 2.78 10.24 2.72
N GLU A 336 3.76 10.33 1.82
CA GLU A 336 4.75 9.30 1.61
C GLU A 336 6.16 9.82 1.91
N ALA A 337 7.04 8.95 2.40
CA ALA A 337 8.45 9.23 2.46
C ALA A 337 9.04 9.14 1.05
N LEU A 338 9.86 10.13 0.69
CA LEU A 338 10.52 10.13 -0.61
C LEU A 338 11.82 9.30 -0.57
N LEU A 339 12.27 8.85 -1.74
CA LEU A 339 13.52 8.10 -1.90
C LEU A 339 14.70 8.76 -1.16
N GLN A 340 14.76 10.10 -1.16
CA GLN A 340 15.77 10.92 -0.47
C GLN A 340 15.74 10.76 1.05
N TRP A 341 14.62 10.35 1.64
CA TRP A 341 14.55 10.03 3.05
C TRP A 341 15.39 8.78 3.37
N PHE A 342 15.26 7.75 2.54
CA PHE A 342 16.00 6.48 2.68
C PHE A 342 17.49 6.63 2.36
N GLU A 343 17.88 7.63 1.57
CA GLU A 343 19.29 7.96 1.33
C GLU A 343 20.04 8.39 2.61
N MET A 344 19.34 8.71 3.68
CA MET A 344 19.91 9.21 4.94
C MET A 344 20.77 10.47 4.76
N GLY A 345 20.48 11.28 3.74
CA GLY A 345 21.26 12.46 3.38
C GLY A 345 20.78 13.73 4.07
N ALA A 346 21.67 14.72 4.16
CA ALA A 346 21.32 16.05 4.66
C ALA A 346 20.60 16.90 3.60
N THR A 347 20.75 16.55 2.31
CA THR A 347 20.21 17.29 1.17
C THR A 347 19.34 16.38 0.35
N SER A 348 18.08 16.78 0.13
CA SER A 348 17.16 16.07 -0.74
C SER A 348 17.22 16.63 -2.16
N ASN A 349 17.09 15.75 -3.15
CA ASN A 349 16.90 16.11 -4.55
C ASN A 349 15.41 16.17 -4.93
N ALA A 350 14.52 15.99 -3.99
CA ALA A 350 13.08 16.14 -4.18
C ALA A 350 12.63 17.61 -4.21
N ILE A 351 11.38 17.82 -4.53
CA ILE A 351 10.77 19.16 -4.58
C ILE A 351 10.99 19.90 -3.26
N GLY A 352 11.59 21.07 -3.31
CA GLY A 352 11.85 21.92 -2.14
C GLY A 352 12.83 21.34 -1.14
N GLY A 353 13.58 20.32 -1.49
CA GLY A 353 14.48 19.62 -0.55
C GLY A 353 13.73 18.74 0.46
N ALA A 354 12.54 18.27 0.12
CA ALA A 354 11.66 17.55 1.01
C ALA A 354 12.08 16.07 1.21
N PHE A 355 11.67 15.52 2.35
CA PHE A 355 11.79 14.09 2.67
C PHE A 355 10.42 13.37 2.65
N SER A 356 9.32 14.11 2.54
CA SER A 356 7.97 13.60 2.41
C SER A 356 7.16 14.42 1.42
N TYR A 357 6.10 13.83 0.85
CA TYR A 357 5.23 14.49 -0.12
C TYR A 357 3.81 13.88 -0.07
N PRO A 358 2.73 14.63 -0.34
CA PRO A 358 2.65 16.06 -0.74
C PRO A 358 2.94 17.08 0.37
N ASN A 359 2.80 16.74 1.63
CA ASN A 359 3.18 17.63 2.72
C ASN A 359 4.68 17.44 3.03
N THR A 360 5.46 18.43 2.64
CA THR A 360 6.92 18.41 2.77
C THR A 360 7.45 18.59 4.20
N ALA A 361 6.56 18.82 5.17
CA ALA A 361 6.91 19.06 6.57
C ALA A 361 6.68 17.83 7.49
N VAL A 362 6.16 16.72 6.97
CA VAL A 362 5.87 15.53 7.79
C VAL A 362 7.15 14.86 8.25
N LEU A 363 8.14 14.71 7.35
CA LEU A 363 9.47 14.20 7.67
C LEU A 363 10.48 15.35 7.60
N PRO A 364 10.86 15.96 8.73
CA PRO A 364 11.73 17.16 8.74
C PRO A 364 13.21 16.82 8.51
N HIS A 365 13.60 15.57 8.58
CA HIS A 365 14.96 15.08 8.35
C HIS A 365 14.93 13.72 7.70
N SER A 366 16.06 13.28 7.14
CA SER A 366 16.22 11.92 6.58
C SER A 366 16.08 10.82 7.62
N ALA A 367 16.01 9.58 7.16
CA ALA A 367 15.92 8.40 8.01
C ALA A 367 17.05 8.34 9.05
N VAL A 368 16.71 7.81 10.21
CA VAL A 368 17.67 7.51 11.28
C VAL A 368 18.07 6.03 11.14
N PRO A 369 19.37 5.72 11.07
CA PRO A 369 19.81 4.33 11.01
C PRO A 369 19.49 3.59 12.30
N CYS A 370 19.28 2.30 12.18
CA CYS A 370 19.08 1.41 13.32
C CYS A 370 20.31 1.36 14.23
N PRO A 371 20.12 1.18 15.54
CA PRO A 371 21.21 0.86 16.45
C PRO A 371 21.89 -0.45 16.02
N GLN A 372 23.21 -0.47 16.03
CA GLN A 372 24.01 -1.68 15.83
C GLN A 372 24.16 -2.49 17.10
#